data_dee34c483df28cbef84cff7325a2238b
#
_entry.id   dee34c483df28cbef84cff7325a2238b
#
_cell.length_a   1.000
_cell.length_b   1.000
_cell.length_c   1.000
_cell.angle_alpha   90.00
_cell.angle_beta   90.00
_cell.angle_gamma   90.00
#
_symmetry.space_group_name_H-M   'P 1'
#
loop_
_entity.id
_entity.type
_entity.pdbx_description
1 polymer ?
#
loop_
_entity_poly.entity_id
_entity_poly.type
_entity_poly.pdbx_seq_one_letter_code
_entity_poly.pdbx_strand_id
1 'polypeptide(L)'
;LPDTTPRMPRVDAGPVYELRIYAAAEDRLGHLIKRFRDHTDRLFRKHKMEPVAYWLPTDGTAKEKRRFVYILKHPSRYAAYQNWNAFTHDPEWKRGVLEKPEFQRLLSERPESVFLSPQDIPGTFPHSTNPSIFELRTTTVANGKLPDLQAHHRQHTTRLQLKHGMSPRGSWFAYDKPESENTMVTLL
;
A
#
# COMPACT_ATOMS: atom_id res chain seq x y z
N LEU A 1 -16.24 17.45 31.62
CA LEU A 1 -15.63 17.77 30.33
C LEU A 1 -15.31 16.48 29.65
N PRO A 2 -15.64 16.25 28.35
CA PRO A 2 -15.22 15.04 27.64
C PRO A 2 -13.70 15.04 27.54
N ASP A 3 -13.08 13.88 27.84
CA ASP A 3 -11.66 13.64 27.69
C ASP A 3 -11.27 13.76 26.21
N THR A 4 -10.64 14.87 25.86
CA THR A 4 -10.15 15.18 24.51
C THR A 4 -8.72 14.73 24.28
N THR A 5 -8.17 13.93 25.20
CA THR A 5 -6.82 13.37 25.02
C THR A 5 -6.81 12.50 23.77
N PRO A 6 -5.95 12.76 22.76
CA PRO A 6 -5.83 11.88 21.62
C PRO A 6 -5.47 10.49 22.15
N ARG A 7 -6.38 9.52 22.03
CA ARG A 7 -6.04 8.13 22.34
C ARG A 7 -4.89 7.75 21.40
N MET A 8 -3.71 7.63 22.00
CA MET A 8 -2.58 6.99 21.33
C MET A 8 -3.08 5.67 20.74
N PRO A 9 -2.83 5.41 19.45
CA PRO A 9 -3.17 4.11 18.90
C PRO A 9 -2.57 3.04 19.80
N ARG A 10 -3.37 2.00 20.11
CA ARG A 10 -2.85 0.84 20.86
C ARG A 10 -1.51 0.45 20.23
N VAL A 11 -0.53 0.16 21.06
CA VAL A 11 0.75 -0.40 20.62
C VAL A 11 0.43 -1.81 20.11
N ASP A 12 -0.09 -1.89 18.90
CA ASP A 12 -0.40 -3.16 18.27
C ASP A 12 0.91 -3.82 17.89
N ALA A 13 1.16 -4.95 18.53
CA ALA A 13 2.36 -5.72 18.34
C ALA A 13 2.26 -6.51 17.02
N GLY A 14 2.80 -5.95 15.95
CA GLY A 14 2.90 -6.70 14.71
C GLY A 14 3.05 -5.82 13.48
N PRO A 15 3.55 -6.39 12.38
CA PRO A 15 3.72 -5.66 11.13
C PRO A 15 2.37 -5.25 10.55
N VAL A 16 2.32 -4.02 10.03
CA VAL A 16 1.22 -3.53 9.20
C VAL A 16 1.73 -3.20 7.81
N TYR A 17 0.86 -3.32 6.84
CA TYR A 17 1.14 -2.90 5.48
C TYR A 17 0.38 -1.60 5.18
N GLU A 18 0.88 -0.82 4.26
CA GLU A 18 0.23 0.40 3.79
C GLU A 18 0.15 0.37 2.28
N LEU A 19 -1.05 0.19 1.76
CA LEU A 19 -1.35 0.34 0.33
C LEU A 19 -1.47 1.82 0.02
N ARG A 20 -0.72 2.27 -0.97
CA ARG A 20 -0.76 3.65 -1.43
C ARG A 20 -1.02 3.71 -2.93
N ILE A 21 -1.92 4.61 -3.30
CA ILE A 21 -2.27 4.86 -4.70
C ILE A 21 -2.08 6.35 -4.98
N TYR A 22 -1.20 6.65 -5.93
CA TYR A 22 -0.93 8.00 -6.40
C TYR A 22 -1.54 8.18 -7.79
N ALA A 23 -2.29 9.26 -7.98
CA ALA A 23 -2.74 9.68 -9.30
C ALA A 23 -1.78 10.74 -9.84
N ALA A 24 -0.96 10.38 -10.82
CA ALA A 24 -0.07 11.35 -11.45
C ALA A 24 -0.85 12.38 -12.25
N ALA A 25 -0.39 13.63 -12.23
CA ALA A 25 -0.89 14.65 -13.12
C ALA A 25 -0.57 14.28 -14.58
N GLU A 26 -1.22 14.94 -15.53
CA GLU A 26 -1.01 14.70 -16.95
C GLU A 26 0.48 14.87 -17.30
N ASP A 27 1.01 13.94 -18.08
CA ASP A 27 2.42 13.86 -18.49
C ASP A 27 3.45 13.80 -17.34
N ARG A 28 3.01 13.57 -16.09
CA ARG A 28 3.92 13.55 -14.93
C ARG A 28 4.25 12.15 -14.39
N LEU A 29 3.64 11.10 -14.91
CA LEU A 29 3.88 9.72 -14.43
C LEU A 29 5.37 9.31 -14.54
N GLY A 30 6.02 9.64 -15.66
CA GLY A 30 7.45 9.35 -15.85
C GLY A 30 8.34 10.05 -14.80
N HIS A 31 8.03 11.31 -14.46
CA HIS A 31 8.74 12.04 -13.41
C HIS A 31 8.46 11.46 -12.01
N LEU A 32 7.24 10.99 -11.77
CA LEU A 32 6.87 10.32 -10.52
C LEU A 32 7.69 9.03 -10.36
N ILE A 33 7.71 8.17 -11.39
CA ILE A 33 8.51 6.93 -11.39
C ILE A 33 9.99 7.24 -11.19
N LYS A 34 10.53 8.24 -11.91
CA LYS A 34 11.92 8.69 -11.75
C LYS A 34 12.23 9.09 -10.32
N ARG A 35 11.35 9.89 -9.68
CA ARG A 35 11.52 10.29 -8.27
C ARG A 35 11.58 9.07 -7.34
N PHE A 36 10.70 8.08 -7.55
CA PHE A 36 10.68 6.86 -6.73
C PHE A 36 11.97 6.06 -6.90
N ARG A 37 12.38 5.80 -8.15
CA ARG A 37 13.58 5.03 -8.46
C ARG A 37 14.85 5.69 -7.94
N ASP A 38 15.01 6.99 -8.16
CA ASP A 38 16.27 7.68 -7.93
C ASP A 38 16.41 8.17 -6.46
N HIS A 39 15.28 8.35 -5.75
CA HIS A 39 15.29 8.97 -4.42
C HIS A 39 14.38 8.30 -3.40
N THR A 40 13.08 8.13 -3.71
CA THR A 40 12.06 7.83 -2.71
C THR A 40 12.24 6.46 -2.09
N ASP A 41 12.53 5.41 -2.87
CA ASP A 41 12.73 4.03 -2.37
C ASP A 41 13.85 3.98 -1.33
N ARG A 42 14.99 4.57 -1.64
CA ARG A 42 16.14 4.64 -0.72
C ARG A 42 15.78 5.40 0.56
N LEU A 43 15.07 6.52 0.45
CA LEU A 43 14.64 7.31 1.59
C LEU A 43 13.60 6.60 2.45
N PHE A 44 12.70 5.81 1.86
CA PHE A 44 11.80 4.94 2.62
C PHE A 44 12.60 3.96 3.48
N ARG A 45 13.57 3.26 2.91
CA ARG A 45 14.44 2.32 3.66
C ARG A 45 15.24 3.02 4.75
N LYS A 46 15.79 4.21 4.48
CA LYS A 46 16.47 5.06 5.48
C LYS A 46 15.58 5.31 6.70
N HIS A 47 14.29 5.51 6.48
CA HIS A 47 13.30 5.76 7.52
C HIS A 47 12.51 4.51 7.95
N LYS A 48 13.09 3.31 7.78
CA LYS A 48 12.52 2.02 8.24
C LYS A 48 11.13 1.71 7.68
N MET A 49 10.82 2.25 6.52
CA MET A 49 9.66 1.88 5.71
C MET A 49 10.15 0.91 4.64
N GLU A 50 9.67 -0.33 4.64
CA GLU A 50 10.12 -1.37 3.72
C GLU A 50 9.20 -1.42 2.49
N PRO A 51 9.66 -1.00 1.29
CA PRO A 51 8.89 -1.19 0.07
C PRO A 51 8.73 -2.68 -0.25
N VAL A 52 7.51 -3.10 -0.46
CA VAL A 52 7.18 -4.48 -0.83
C VAL A 52 7.21 -4.64 -2.35
N ALA A 53 6.47 -3.81 -3.08
CA ALA A 53 6.46 -3.76 -4.53
C ALA A 53 5.81 -2.47 -5.05
N TYR A 54 6.03 -2.20 -6.35
CA TYR A 54 5.50 -1.07 -7.09
C TYR A 54 4.85 -1.58 -8.37
N TRP A 55 3.67 -1.04 -8.71
CA TRP A 55 2.91 -1.45 -9.89
C TRP A 55 2.38 -0.25 -10.67
N LEU A 56 2.22 -0.49 -11.96
CA LEU A 56 1.50 0.40 -12.87
C LEU A 56 0.31 -0.37 -13.44
N PRO A 57 -0.89 0.24 -13.55
CA PRO A 57 -2.01 -0.37 -14.22
C PRO A 57 -1.69 -0.67 -15.70
N THR A 58 -2.10 -1.84 -16.17
CA THR A 58 -1.93 -2.27 -17.55
C THR A 58 -3.14 -1.91 -18.43
N ASP A 59 -4.31 -1.76 -17.80
CA ASP A 59 -5.60 -1.48 -18.41
C ASP A 59 -6.31 -0.29 -17.76
N GLY A 60 -7.53 0.00 -18.20
CA GLY A 60 -8.33 1.10 -17.68
C GLY A 60 -8.28 2.37 -18.54
N THR A 61 -8.97 3.40 -18.07
CA THR A 61 -9.02 4.73 -18.67
C THR A 61 -7.68 5.43 -18.66
N ALA A 62 -7.51 6.50 -19.43
CA ALA A 62 -6.31 7.33 -19.42
C ALA A 62 -5.97 7.87 -18.01
N LYS A 63 -6.98 8.17 -17.19
CA LYS A 63 -6.79 8.59 -15.78
C LYS A 63 -6.29 7.43 -14.92
N GLU A 64 -6.85 6.23 -15.08
CA GLU A 64 -6.44 5.04 -14.31
C GLU A 64 -5.02 4.61 -14.67
N LYS A 65 -4.63 4.66 -15.92
CA LYS A 65 -3.27 4.36 -16.39
C LYS A 65 -2.19 5.30 -15.85
N ARG A 66 -2.58 6.44 -15.27
CA ARG A 66 -1.66 7.35 -14.57
C ARG A 66 -1.53 7.07 -13.08
N ARG A 67 -2.13 5.98 -12.58
CA ARG A 67 -1.94 5.56 -11.19
C ARG A 67 -0.58 4.90 -11.00
N PHE A 68 0.00 5.17 -9.84
CA PHE A 68 1.21 4.50 -9.35
C PHE A 68 0.87 3.88 -8.00
N VAL A 69 0.89 2.56 -7.96
CA VAL A 69 0.45 1.77 -6.80
C VAL A 69 1.65 1.15 -6.12
N TYR A 70 1.69 1.17 -4.80
CA TYR A 70 2.72 0.49 -4.05
C TYR A 70 2.27 0.08 -2.66
N ILE A 71 2.98 -0.88 -2.07
CA ILE A 71 2.78 -1.32 -0.69
C ILE A 71 4.07 -1.10 0.08
N LEU A 72 3.95 -0.51 1.27
CA LEU A 72 4.99 -0.46 2.30
C LEU A 72 4.66 -1.43 3.42
N LYS A 73 5.68 -2.01 4.03
CA LYS A 73 5.58 -2.75 5.27
C LYS A 73 6.22 -1.93 6.40
N HIS A 74 5.54 -1.86 7.52
CA HIS A 74 5.98 -1.18 8.72
C HIS A 74 6.03 -2.15 9.90
N PRO A 75 6.93 -1.96 10.88
CA PRO A 75 6.99 -2.81 12.07
C PRO A 75 5.70 -2.80 12.90
N SER A 76 4.98 -1.67 12.90
CA SER A 76 3.68 -1.51 13.56
C SER A 76 2.96 -0.27 13.02
N ARG A 77 1.68 -0.11 13.34
CA ARG A 77 0.90 1.09 12.99
C ARG A 77 1.50 2.36 13.62
N TYR A 78 1.99 2.26 14.84
CA TYR A 78 2.67 3.37 15.52
C TYR A 78 4.02 3.70 14.86
N ALA A 79 4.82 2.69 14.54
CA ALA A 79 6.08 2.88 13.81
C ALA A 79 5.85 3.54 12.45
N ALA A 80 4.77 3.19 11.74
CA ALA A 80 4.41 3.85 10.48
C ALA A 80 4.25 5.36 10.66
N TYR A 81 3.51 5.79 11.70
CA TYR A 81 3.34 7.21 12.00
C TYR A 81 4.69 7.92 12.27
N GLN A 82 5.54 7.32 13.10
CA GLN A 82 6.85 7.88 13.42
C GLN A 82 7.76 7.95 12.17
N ASN A 83 7.79 6.89 11.38
CA ASN A 83 8.64 6.80 10.20
C ASN A 83 8.21 7.78 9.10
N TRP A 84 6.90 7.95 8.88
CA TRP A 84 6.38 8.97 7.99
C TRP A 84 6.72 10.39 8.47
N ASN A 85 6.60 10.64 9.77
CA ASN A 85 6.98 11.94 10.33
C ASN A 85 8.48 12.21 10.11
N ALA A 86 9.34 11.24 10.39
CA ALA A 86 10.78 11.37 10.16
C ALA A 86 11.11 11.58 8.67
N PHE A 87 10.49 10.82 7.77
CA PHE A 87 10.67 10.95 6.33
C PHE A 87 10.25 12.32 5.81
N THR A 88 9.07 12.80 6.19
CA THR A 88 8.56 14.10 5.70
C THR A 88 9.35 15.29 6.22
N HIS A 89 10.08 15.14 7.33
CA HIS A 89 10.95 16.17 7.90
C HIS A 89 12.42 16.03 7.49
N ASP A 90 12.79 14.97 6.79
CA ASP A 90 14.17 14.76 6.33
C ASP A 90 14.60 15.91 5.39
N PRO A 91 15.74 16.59 5.69
CA PRO A 91 16.25 17.65 4.82
C PRO A 91 16.55 17.19 3.39
N GLU A 92 16.99 15.94 3.23
CA GLU A 92 17.24 15.36 1.92
C GLU A 92 15.94 15.21 1.11
N TRP A 93 14.85 14.80 1.76
CA TRP A 93 13.53 14.76 1.14
C TRP A 93 13.04 16.16 0.77
N LYS A 94 13.06 17.10 1.71
CA LYS A 94 12.56 18.45 1.51
C LYS A 94 13.35 19.20 0.43
N ARG A 95 14.63 19.42 0.67
CA ARG A 95 15.50 20.24 -0.18
C ARG A 95 16.06 19.44 -1.36
N GLY A 96 16.40 18.17 -1.15
CA GLY A 96 17.04 17.36 -2.17
C GLY A 96 16.07 16.77 -3.19
N VAL A 97 14.77 16.70 -2.88
CA VAL A 97 13.78 16.08 -3.75
C VAL A 97 12.61 17.02 -4.05
N LEU A 98 11.87 17.49 -3.03
CA LEU A 98 10.63 18.23 -3.26
C LEU A 98 10.85 19.61 -3.88
N GLU A 99 11.98 20.27 -3.61
CA GLU A 99 12.30 21.59 -4.18
C GLU A 99 12.78 21.53 -5.64
N LYS A 100 13.12 20.32 -6.16
CA LYS A 100 13.52 20.18 -7.56
C LYS A 100 12.35 20.44 -8.50
N PRO A 101 12.52 21.32 -9.51
CA PRO A 101 11.44 21.68 -10.43
C PRO A 101 10.78 20.47 -11.11
N GLU A 102 11.58 19.48 -11.51
CA GLU A 102 11.08 18.26 -12.17
C GLU A 102 10.17 17.40 -11.28
N PHE A 103 10.22 17.57 -9.95
CA PHE A 103 9.40 16.80 -9.00
C PHE A 103 8.25 17.58 -8.37
N GLN A 104 8.04 18.82 -8.81
CA GLN A 104 6.89 19.60 -8.36
C GLN A 104 5.61 19.20 -9.13
N ARG A 105 4.45 19.35 -8.49
CA ARG A 105 3.13 19.11 -9.07
C ARG A 105 3.01 17.76 -9.78
N LEU A 106 3.58 16.71 -9.20
CA LEU A 106 3.54 15.36 -9.78
C LEU A 106 2.16 14.71 -9.69
N LEU A 107 1.34 15.08 -8.72
CA LEU A 107 0.07 14.44 -8.43
C LEU A 107 -1.08 15.36 -8.80
N SER A 108 -2.15 14.78 -9.37
CA SER A 108 -3.41 15.46 -9.66
C SER A 108 -4.37 15.48 -8.47
N GLU A 109 -4.18 14.54 -7.53
CA GLU A 109 -5.04 14.32 -6.38
C GLU A 109 -4.19 14.00 -5.13
N ARG A 110 -4.81 14.12 -3.96
CA ARG A 110 -4.19 13.66 -2.72
C ARG A 110 -3.96 12.15 -2.79
N PRO A 111 -2.80 11.63 -2.35
CA PRO A 111 -2.56 10.20 -2.27
C PRO A 111 -3.61 9.46 -1.45
N GLU A 112 -4.12 8.36 -1.98
CA GLU A 112 -4.88 7.40 -1.21
C GLU A 112 -3.93 6.58 -0.34
N SER A 113 -4.33 6.27 0.88
CA SER A 113 -3.57 5.43 1.82
C SER A 113 -4.53 4.58 2.64
N VAL A 114 -4.29 3.27 2.62
CA VAL A 114 -5.06 2.30 3.41
C VAL A 114 -4.07 1.44 4.18
N PHE A 115 -4.17 1.46 5.51
CA PHE A 115 -3.41 0.53 6.34
C PHE A 115 -4.08 -0.84 6.36
N LEU A 116 -3.25 -1.88 6.36
CA LEU A 116 -3.66 -3.26 6.13
C LEU A 116 -3.07 -4.17 7.20
N SER A 117 -3.92 -4.99 7.84
CA SER A 117 -3.53 -6.04 8.77
C SER A 117 -3.36 -7.36 8.02
N PRO A 118 -2.17 -8.00 8.04
CA PRO A 118 -1.94 -9.24 7.31
C PRO A 118 -2.80 -10.37 7.86
N GLN A 119 -3.38 -11.17 6.97
CA GLN A 119 -4.16 -12.35 7.28
C GLN A 119 -3.45 -13.62 6.82
N ASP A 120 -3.18 -13.72 5.54
CA ASP A 120 -2.43 -14.81 4.93
C ASP A 120 -1.41 -14.23 3.95
N ILE A 121 -0.13 -14.39 4.27
CA ILE A 121 0.98 -13.95 3.42
C ILE A 121 1.82 -15.19 3.09
N PRO A 122 1.57 -15.86 1.97
CA PRO A 122 2.29 -17.07 1.60
C PRO A 122 3.67 -16.75 1.01
N GLY A 123 4.58 -16.25 1.82
CA GLY A 123 5.97 -16.09 1.41
C GLY A 123 6.37 -14.69 0.94
N THR A 124 7.58 -14.60 0.39
CA THR A 124 8.18 -13.36 -0.11
C THR A 124 7.62 -12.98 -1.48
N PHE A 125 7.49 -11.68 -1.73
CA PHE A 125 7.24 -11.19 -3.08
C PHE A 125 8.48 -11.49 -3.94
N PRO A 126 8.32 -12.22 -5.06
CA PRO A 126 9.46 -12.51 -5.90
C PRO A 126 10.00 -11.21 -6.50
N HIS A 127 11.28 -10.97 -6.34
CA HIS A 127 12.02 -10.02 -7.18
C HIS A 127 12.18 -10.67 -8.56
N SER A 128 11.15 -10.58 -9.39
CA SER A 128 11.23 -11.11 -10.75
C SER A 128 11.67 -10.01 -11.71
N THR A 129 12.64 -10.32 -12.55
CA THR A 129 13.01 -9.49 -13.70
C THR A 129 12.07 -9.68 -14.88
N ASN A 130 11.23 -10.72 -14.83
CA ASN A 130 10.23 -10.99 -15.87
C ASN A 130 8.96 -10.19 -15.58
N PRO A 131 8.36 -9.56 -16.60
CA PRO A 131 7.09 -8.89 -16.45
C PRO A 131 6.02 -9.90 -16.01
N SER A 132 5.37 -9.60 -14.90
CA SER A 132 4.27 -10.38 -14.35
C SER A 132 3.06 -9.48 -14.18
N ILE A 133 1.88 -10.02 -14.44
CA ILE A 133 0.62 -9.33 -14.19
C ILE A 133 0.17 -9.68 -12.77
N PHE A 134 -0.18 -8.66 -12.01
CA PHE A 134 -0.74 -8.79 -10.68
C PHE A 134 -2.18 -8.25 -10.66
N GLU A 135 -3.03 -8.87 -9.88
CA GLU A 135 -4.35 -8.36 -9.58
C GLU A 135 -4.42 -7.94 -8.12
N LEU A 136 -4.62 -6.63 -7.88
CA LEU A 136 -4.95 -6.10 -6.56
C LEU A 136 -6.46 -5.94 -6.49
N ARG A 137 -7.11 -6.71 -5.60
CA ARG A 137 -8.55 -6.71 -5.43
C ARG A 137 -8.93 -6.24 -4.03
N THR A 138 -9.83 -5.25 -3.98
CA THR A 138 -10.50 -4.82 -2.76
C THR A 138 -11.92 -5.35 -2.76
N THR A 139 -12.29 -6.08 -1.71
CA THR A 139 -13.63 -6.67 -1.53
C THR A 139 -14.25 -6.10 -0.28
N THR A 140 -15.43 -5.49 -0.42
CA THR A 140 -16.22 -4.99 0.70
C THR A 140 -17.44 -5.86 0.88
N VAL A 141 -17.74 -6.26 2.11
CA VAL A 141 -18.88 -7.10 2.47
C VAL A 141 -19.81 -6.37 3.44
N ALA A 142 -21.00 -6.92 3.66
CA ALA A 142 -21.90 -6.42 4.69
C ALA A 142 -21.24 -6.56 6.09
N ASN A 143 -21.64 -5.67 6.99
CA ASN A 143 -21.10 -5.66 8.35
C ASN A 143 -21.24 -7.02 9.03
N GLY A 144 -20.17 -7.46 9.69
CA GLY A 144 -20.09 -8.76 10.36
C GLY A 144 -19.81 -9.95 9.44
N LYS A 145 -19.69 -9.74 8.11
CA LYS A 145 -19.43 -10.81 7.13
C LYS A 145 -17.97 -10.99 6.75
N LEU A 146 -17.08 -10.22 7.32
CA LEU A 146 -15.64 -10.33 7.04
C LEU A 146 -15.04 -11.70 7.44
N PRO A 147 -15.40 -12.31 8.61
CA PRO A 147 -14.96 -13.66 8.96
C PRO A 147 -15.44 -14.73 7.97
N ASP A 148 -16.68 -14.60 7.47
CA ASP A 148 -17.24 -15.54 6.48
C ASP A 148 -16.47 -15.44 5.16
N LEU A 149 -16.16 -14.21 4.70
CA LEU A 149 -15.33 -13.97 3.52
C LEU A 149 -13.93 -14.59 3.68
N GLN A 150 -13.30 -14.41 4.84
CA GLN A 150 -11.98 -14.96 5.12
C GLN A 150 -11.99 -16.49 5.09
N ALA A 151 -12.98 -17.12 5.74
CA ALA A 151 -13.11 -18.56 5.74
C ALA A 151 -13.31 -19.11 4.32
N HIS A 152 -14.20 -18.48 3.54
CA HIS A 152 -14.42 -18.83 2.14
C HIS A 152 -13.14 -18.68 1.30
N HIS A 153 -12.43 -17.58 1.47
CA HIS A 153 -11.17 -17.32 0.75
C HIS A 153 -10.13 -18.41 1.03
N ARG A 154 -9.91 -18.76 2.28
CA ARG A 154 -8.97 -19.83 2.67
C ARG A 154 -9.37 -21.21 2.15
N GLN A 155 -10.63 -21.59 2.33
CA GLN A 155 -11.10 -22.95 2.06
C GLN A 155 -11.32 -23.21 0.57
N HIS A 156 -11.72 -22.20 -0.19
CA HIS A 156 -12.15 -22.38 -1.57
C HIS A 156 -11.33 -21.53 -2.56
N THR A 157 -11.29 -20.20 -2.37
CA THR A 157 -10.73 -19.29 -3.38
C THR A 157 -9.25 -19.56 -3.61
N THR A 158 -8.44 -19.58 -2.55
CA THR A 158 -6.97 -19.81 -2.67
C THR A 158 -6.67 -21.14 -3.35
N ARG A 159 -7.41 -22.20 -3.01
CA ARG A 159 -7.23 -23.53 -3.62
C ARG A 159 -7.56 -23.52 -5.12
N LEU A 160 -8.63 -22.85 -5.52
CA LEU A 160 -9.01 -22.72 -6.93
C LEU A 160 -8.02 -21.88 -7.71
N GLN A 161 -7.54 -20.79 -7.14
CA GLN A 161 -6.50 -19.94 -7.73
C GLN A 161 -5.24 -20.76 -8.03
N LEU A 162 -4.73 -21.49 -7.04
CA LEU A 162 -3.56 -22.36 -7.22
C LEU A 162 -3.79 -23.45 -8.27
N LYS A 163 -4.98 -24.08 -8.28
CA LYS A 163 -5.35 -25.10 -9.27
C LYS A 163 -5.31 -24.56 -10.70
N HIS A 164 -5.62 -23.28 -10.89
CA HIS A 164 -5.62 -22.64 -12.20
C HIS A 164 -4.33 -21.84 -12.51
N GLY A 165 -3.24 -22.12 -11.79
CA GLY A 165 -1.92 -21.53 -12.05
C GLY A 165 -1.77 -20.09 -11.56
N MET A 166 -2.74 -19.54 -10.84
CA MET A 166 -2.61 -18.25 -10.19
C MET A 166 -1.79 -18.38 -8.91
N SER A 167 -1.03 -17.35 -8.56
CA SER A 167 -0.14 -17.38 -7.40
C SER A 167 -0.56 -16.32 -6.37
N PRO A 168 -1.41 -16.65 -5.39
CA PRO A 168 -1.77 -15.72 -4.31
C PRO A 168 -0.51 -15.18 -3.61
N ARG A 169 -0.42 -13.86 -3.46
CA ARG A 169 0.72 -13.18 -2.85
C ARG A 169 0.42 -12.67 -1.46
N GLY A 170 -0.83 -12.45 -1.13
CA GLY A 170 -1.25 -12.07 0.20
C GLY A 170 -2.70 -11.68 0.31
N SER A 171 -3.19 -11.73 1.54
CA SER A 171 -4.49 -11.20 1.91
C SER A 171 -4.38 -10.39 3.20
N TRP A 172 -5.14 -9.32 3.25
CA TRP A 172 -5.16 -8.37 4.36
C TRP A 172 -6.57 -7.91 4.65
N PHE A 173 -6.85 -7.58 5.90
CA PHE A 173 -8.00 -6.75 6.26
C PHE A 173 -7.57 -5.28 6.33
N ALA A 174 -8.47 -4.36 5.99
CA ALA A 174 -8.24 -2.96 6.30
C ALA A 174 -8.04 -2.81 7.82
N TYR A 175 -7.10 -1.96 8.22
CA TYR A 175 -6.70 -1.82 9.62
C TYR A 175 -7.52 -0.78 10.36
N ASP A 176 -7.69 0.39 9.73
CA ASP A 176 -8.38 1.53 10.34
C ASP A 176 -9.91 1.42 10.11
N LYS A 177 -10.70 1.95 11.06
CA LYS A 177 -12.15 2.04 10.94
C LYS A 177 -12.55 3.16 9.96
N PRO A 178 -13.70 3.04 9.28
CA PRO A 178 -14.68 1.94 9.37
C PRO A 178 -14.34 0.70 8.50
N GLU A 179 -13.39 0.79 7.58
CA GLU A 179 -13.09 -0.23 6.57
C GLU A 179 -12.61 -1.55 7.20
N SER A 180 -12.03 -1.50 8.40
CA SER A 180 -11.61 -2.71 9.14
C SER A 180 -12.74 -3.66 9.51
N GLU A 181 -13.99 -3.22 9.42
CA GLU A 181 -15.16 -4.02 9.77
C GLU A 181 -15.71 -4.85 8.60
N ASN A 182 -15.31 -4.50 7.36
CA ASN A 182 -15.92 -5.08 6.18
C ASN A 182 -15.03 -5.20 4.94
N THR A 183 -13.77 -4.80 5.00
CA THR A 183 -12.92 -4.72 3.79
C THR A 183 -11.74 -5.65 3.85
N MET A 184 -11.59 -6.48 2.81
CA MET A 184 -10.47 -7.36 2.56
C MET A 184 -9.76 -6.97 1.26
N VAL A 185 -8.44 -6.93 1.31
CA VAL A 185 -7.58 -6.70 0.13
C VAL A 185 -6.81 -7.99 -0.16
N THR A 186 -6.75 -8.38 -1.42
CA THR A 186 -6.00 -9.56 -1.88
C THR A 186 -5.10 -9.18 -3.05
N LEU A 187 -3.96 -9.83 -3.14
CA LEU A 187 -3.01 -9.72 -4.24
C LEU A 187 -2.70 -11.10 -4.81
N LEU A 188 -2.80 -11.19 -6.14
CA LEU A 188 -2.52 -12.38 -6.95
C LEU A 188 -1.33 -12.14 -7.85
#